data_4717094bcca528900001bddd2ffb25f0
#
_entry.id   4717094bcca528900001bddd2ffb25f0
#
_cell.length_a   1.000
_cell.length_b   1.000
_cell.length_c   1.000
_cell.angle_alpha   90.00
_cell.angle_beta   90.00
_cell.angle_gamma   90.00
#
_symmetry.space_group_name_H-M   'P 1'
#
loop_
_entity.id
_entity.type
_entity.pdbx_description
1 polymer ?
#
loop_
_entity_poly.entity_id
_entity_poly.type
_entity_poly.pdbx_seq_one_letter_code
_entity_poly.pdbx_strand_id
1 'polypeptide(L)'
;VEMETGTGKTYTYIKTMFELNKRYGWSKFIVVVPSVAIREGVYKSFQITQDHFAEEYNKKIRFFIYNSAQLTEIDRFASDSAINVMIINSQAFNATGKDARRIYMKLDEFRSRRPIDILAKTNPILIIDEPQSVEGEKTKLRLKEFHPLFTLRYSATHRKDSIYNMIYRLDAMEAYNKKLVKKIEVKGISVSGSTA
;
A
#
# COMPACT_ATOMS: atom_id res chain seq x y z
N VAL A 1 9.45 -7.11 2.38
CA VAL A 1 8.87 -8.41 1.99
C VAL A 1 8.92 -8.52 0.47
N GLU A 2 9.55 -9.56 -0.02
CA GLU A 2 9.59 -9.91 -1.44
C GLU A 2 8.69 -11.14 -1.65
N MET A 3 7.71 -11.00 -2.51
CA MET A 3 6.79 -12.10 -2.84
C MET A 3 6.43 -12.02 -4.32
N GLU A 4 6.57 -13.14 -5.02
CA GLU A 4 6.24 -13.23 -6.43
C GLU A 4 4.80 -12.80 -6.73
N THR A 5 4.59 -12.27 -7.93
CA THR A 5 3.26 -11.85 -8.39
C THR A 5 2.28 -13.02 -8.37
N GLY A 6 1.06 -12.77 -7.90
CA GLY A 6 0.03 -13.82 -7.79
C GLY A 6 0.14 -14.74 -6.57
N THR A 7 1.13 -14.54 -5.67
CA THR A 7 1.28 -15.37 -4.46
C THR A 7 0.55 -14.85 -3.24
N GLY A 8 -0.28 -13.79 -3.38
CA GLY A 8 -1.12 -13.29 -2.30
C GLY A 8 -0.53 -12.15 -1.48
N LYS A 9 0.33 -11.28 -2.05
CA LYS A 9 0.88 -10.10 -1.36
C LYS A 9 -0.18 -9.29 -0.60
N THR A 10 -1.27 -8.94 -1.29
CA THR A 10 -2.35 -8.13 -0.71
C THR A 10 -3.00 -8.84 0.48
N TYR A 11 -3.31 -10.11 0.35
CA TYR A 11 -3.83 -10.92 1.45
C TYR A 11 -2.86 -10.93 2.63
N THR A 12 -1.57 -11.09 2.37
CA THR A 12 -0.54 -11.15 3.40
C THR A 12 -0.45 -9.84 4.19
N TYR A 13 -0.45 -8.68 3.54
CA TYR A 13 -0.38 -7.44 4.31
C TYR A 13 -1.71 -7.11 5.01
N ILE A 14 -2.86 -7.50 4.48
CA ILE A 14 -4.14 -7.37 5.21
C ILE A 14 -4.08 -8.22 6.49
N LYS A 15 -3.67 -9.49 6.40
CA LYS A 15 -3.48 -10.34 7.57
C LYS A 15 -2.49 -9.73 8.56
N THR A 16 -1.40 -9.17 8.07
CA THR A 16 -0.39 -8.49 8.90
C THR A 16 -1.00 -7.34 9.72
N MET A 17 -1.94 -6.56 9.15
CA MET A 17 -2.64 -5.50 9.89
C MET A 17 -3.41 -6.07 11.09
N PHE A 18 -4.13 -7.16 10.90
CA PHE A 18 -4.86 -7.83 11.98
C PHE A 18 -3.92 -8.41 13.03
N GLU A 19 -2.81 -9.04 12.63
CA GLU A 19 -1.80 -9.57 13.55
C GLU A 19 -1.13 -8.46 14.38
N LEU A 20 -0.79 -7.34 13.74
CA LEU A 20 -0.21 -6.17 14.42
C LEU A 20 -1.22 -5.56 15.40
N ASN A 21 -2.49 -5.47 15.03
CA ASN A 21 -3.53 -5.01 15.95
C ASN A 21 -3.73 -5.98 17.11
N LYS A 22 -3.75 -7.28 16.86
CA LYS A 22 -3.91 -8.32 17.90
C LYS A 22 -2.78 -8.27 18.91
N ARG A 23 -1.54 -8.09 18.46
CA ARG A 23 -0.33 -8.16 19.31
C ARG A 23 0.02 -6.85 20.01
N TYR A 24 -0.18 -5.73 19.31
CA TYR A 24 0.32 -4.41 19.74
C TYR A 24 -0.77 -3.35 19.87
N GLY A 25 -1.99 -3.64 19.47
CA GLY A 25 -3.09 -2.68 19.47
C GLY A 25 -3.03 -1.64 18.38
N TRP A 26 -2.06 -1.70 17.45
CA TRP A 26 -1.92 -0.73 16.36
C TRP A 26 -3.11 -0.84 15.39
N SER A 27 -3.71 0.29 15.07
CA SER A 27 -4.98 0.33 14.35
C SER A 27 -5.03 1.29 13.16
N LYS A 28 -3.95 2.02 12.88
CA LYS A 28 -3.90 3.02 11.81
C LYS A 28 -2.91 2.61 10.73
N PHE A 29 -3.44 2.34 9.54
CA PHE A 29 -2.65 1.86 8.41
C PHE A 29 -2.91 2.72 7.18
N ILE A 30 -1.86 3.02 6.41
CA ILE A 30 -1.96 3.72 5.13
C ILE A 30 -1.29 2.84 4.08
N VAL A 31 -2.07 2.41 3.08
CA VAL A 31 -1.57 1.64 1.93
C VAL A 31 -1.28 2.60 0.80
N VAL A 32 -0.01 2.70 0.43
CA VAL A 32 0.48 3.52 -0.66
C VAL A 32 0.68 2.65 -1.90
N VAL A 33 0.04 3.03 -2.98
CA VAL A 33 0.08 2.32 -4.26
C VAL A 33 0.55 3.22 -5.39
N PRO A 34 1.15 2.68 -6.47
CA PRO A 34 1.71 3.49 -7.55
C PRO A 34 0.65 4.06 -8.51
N SER A 35 -0.49 3.41 -8.66
CA SER A 35 -1.49 3.80 -9.66
C SER A 35 -2.93 3.65 -9.17
N VAL A 36 -3.85 4.29 -9.90
CA VAL A 36 -5.29 4.19 -9.66
C VAL A 36 -5.79 2.76 -9.86
N ALA A 37 -5.31 2.07 -10.89
CA ALA A 37 -5.72 0.69 -11.17
C ALA A 37 -5.35 -0.27 -10.02
N ILE A 38 -4.13 -0.15 -9.49
CA ILE A 38 -3.69 -0.94 -8.33
C ILE A 38 -4.49 -0.55 -7.08
N ARG A 39 -4.80 0.73 -6.90
CA ARG A 39 -5.64 1.22 -5.80
C ARG A 39 -7.01 0.55 -5.77
N GLU A 40 -7.68 0.50 -6.90
CA GLU A 40 -8.99 -0.16 -7.03
C GLU A 40 -8.88 -1.68 -6.78
N GLY A 41 -7.82 -2.31 -7.29
CA GLY A 41 -7.55 -3.74 -7.04
C GLY A 41 -7.33 -4.05 -5.54
N VAL A 42 -6.58 -3.19 -4.86
CA VAL A 42 -6.36 -3.29 -3.41
C VAL A 42 -7.68 -3.08 -2.65
N TYR A 43 -8.46 -2.05 -3.00
CA TYR A 43 -9.76 -1.80 -2.39
C TYR A 43 -10.70 -3.02 -2.54
N LYS A 44 -10.74 -3.59 -3.74
CA LYS A 44 -11.50 -4.80 -4.03
C LYS A 44 -11.06 -6.00 -3.17
N SER A 45 -9.74 -6.13 -2.96
CA SER A 45 -9.20 -7.19 -2.11
C SER A 45 -9.67 -7.05 -0.67
N PHE A 46 -9.71 -5.84 -0.12
CA PHE A 46 -10.30 -5.60 1.20
C PHE A 46 -11.78 -5.99 1.24
N GLN A 47 -12.57 -5.64 0.22
CA GLN A 47 -13.98 -6.00 0.15
C GLN A 47 -14.20 -7.51 0.15
N ILE A 48 -13.39 -8.25 -0.62
CA ILE A 48 -13.53 -9.71 -0.75
C ILE A 48 -13.10 -10.43 0.54
N THR A 49 -12.08 -9.92 1.23
CA THR A 49 -11.49 -10.60 2.38
C THR A 49 -12.04 -10.16 3.73
N GLN A 50 -12.85 -9.08 3.77
CA GLN A 50 -13.29 -8.49 5.03
C GLN A 50 -14.04 -9.45 5.94
N ASP A 51 -14.95 -10.26 5.39
CA ASP A 51 -15.76 -11.21 6.18
C ASP A 51 -14.89 -12.35 6.69
N HIS A 52 -14.00 -12.89 5.83
CA HIS A 52 -13.03 -13.91 6.20
C HIS A 52 -12.18 -13.49 7.41
N PHE A 53 -11.60 -12.29 7.35
CA PHE A 53 -10.79 -11.80 8.46
C PHE A 53 -11.62 -11.36 9.67
N ALA A 54 -12.86 -10.90 9.47
CA ALA A 54 -13.75 -10.60 10.58
C ALA A 54 -14.09 -11.85 11.39
N GLU A 55 -14.28 -12.98 10.74
CA GLU A 55 -14.49 -14.28 11.38
C GLU A 55 -13.20 -14.77 12.07
N GLU A 56 -12.04 -14.74 11.37
CA GLU A 56 -10.76 -15.23 11.91
C GLU A 56 -10.32 -14.45 13.17
N TYR A 57 -10.51 -13.12 13.19
CA TYR A 57 -10.00 -12.23 14.26
C TYR A 57 -11.07 -11.70 15.20
N ASN A 58 -12.35 -11.97 14.93
CA ASN A 58 -13.49 -11.40 15.64
C ASN A 58 -13.40 -9.85 15.69
N LYS A 59 -12.95 -9.24 14.62
CA LYS A 59 -12.75 -7.78 14.47
C LYS A 59 -13.08 -7.33 13.05
N LYS A 60 -13.70 -6.16 12.94
CA LYS A 60 -13.94 -5.53 11.65
C LYS A 60 -12.84 -4.55 11.31
N ILE A 61 -12.49 -4.49 10.04
CA ILE A 61 -11.59 -3.50 9.46
C ILE A 61 -12.41 -2.47 8.69
N ARG A 62 -12.07 -1.20 8.83
CA ARG A 62 -12.62 -0.11 8.03
C ARG A 62 -11.58 0.34 7.02
N PHE A 63 -11.98 0.53 5.79
CA PHE A 63 -11.07 0.95 4.73
C PHE A 63 -11.77 1.90 3.77
N PHE A 64 -11.02 2.87 3.28
CA PHE A 64 -11.49 3.85 2.32
C PHE A 64 -10.36 4.28 1.38
N ILE A 65 -10.75 4.77 0.21
CA ILE A 65 -9.82 5.41 -0.72
C ILE A 65 -9.74 6.89 -0.37
N TYR A 66 -8.51 7.41 -0.23
CA TYR A 66 -8.30 8.84 -0.05
C TYR A 66 -8.94 9.65 -1.19
N ASN A 67 -9.79 10.58 -0.81
CA ASN A 67 -10.42 11.52 -1.71
C ASN A 67 -10.35 12.93 -1.10
N SER A 68 -9.72 13.85 -1.80
CA SER A 68 -9.56 15.24 -1.35
C SER A 68 -10.88 16.00 -1.19
N ALA A 69 -11.99 15.49 -1.74
CA ALA A 69 -13.34 16.04 -1.57
C ALA A 69 -14.10 15.44 -0.38
N GLN A 70 -13.59 14.38 0.26
CA GLN A 70 -14.25 13.67 1.35
C GLN A 70 -13.37 13.59 2.60
N LEU A 71 -13.07 14.74 3.19
CA LEU A 71 -12.12 14.84 4.32
C LEU A 71 -12.69 14.32 5.64
N THR A 72 -13.99 14.11 5.74
CA THR A 72 -14.65 13.51 6.93
C THR A 72 -14.11 12.09 7.22
N GLU A 73 -13.72 11.35 6.19
CA GLU A 73 -13.11 10.02 6.36
C GLU A 73 -11.76 10.09 7.06
N ILE A 74 -11.01 11.20 6.91
CA ILE A 74 -9.75 11.42 7.63
C ILE A 74 -10.00 11.67 9.12
N ASP A 75 -11.00 12.47 9.48
CA ASP A 75 -11.36 12.67 10.88
C ASP A 75 -11.83 11.36 11.52
N ARG A 76 -12.63 10.56 10.79
CA ARG A 76 -13.04 9.22 11.24
C ARG A 76 -11.85 8.29 11.40
N PHE A 77 -10.95 8.25 10.41
CA PHE A 77 -9.71 7.48 10.49
C PHE A 77 -8.91 7.80 11.75
N ALA A 78 -8.79 9.08 12.09
CA ALA A 78 -8.02 9.53 13.25
C ALA A 78 -8.69 9.22 14.60
N SER A 79 -10.02 9.35 14.68
CA SER A 79 -10.77 9.27 15.94
C SER A 79 -11.29 7.87 16.30
N ASP A 80 -11.49 7.01 15.32
CA ASP A 80 -12.04 5.67 15.54
C ASP A 80 -10.98 4.71 16.11
N SER A 81 -11.33 3.92 17.11
CA SER A 81 -10.45 2.94 17.74
C SER A 81 -10.33 1.62 16.97
N ALA A 82 -11.22 1.36 16.01
CA ALA A 82 -11.15 0.17 15.17
C ALA A 82 -9.90 0.17 14.25
N ILE A 83 -9.64 -0.97 13.60
CA ILE A 83 -8.62 -1.03 12.55
C ILE A 83 -9.12 -0.19 11.36
N ASN A 84 -8.37 0.84 11.03
CA ASN A 84 -8.68 1.76 9.93
C ASN A 84 -7.55 1.77 8.91
N VAL A 85 -7.92 1.70 7.64
CA VAL A 85 -6.99 1.68 6.51
C VAL A 85 -7.36 2.76 5.51
N MET A 86 -6.44 3.64 5.21
CA MET A 86 -6.53 4.58 4.09
C MET A 86 -5.72 4.06 2.92
N ILE A 87 -6.32 3.96 1.75
CA ILE A 87 -5.65 3.57 0.51
C ILE A 87 -5.42 4.82 -0.32
N ILE A 88 -4.16 5.11 -0.64
CA ILE A 88 -3.78 6.33 -1.35
C ILE A 88 -2.79 6.02 -2.47
N ASN A 89 -2.99 6.60 -3.64
CA ASN A 89 -2.01 6.53 -4.71
C ASN A 89 -0.96 7.65 -4.58
N SER A 90 0.26 7.37 -4.99
CA SER A 90 1.39 8.29 -4.83
C SER A 90 1.17 9.66 -5.50
N GLN A 91 0.38 9.73 -6.56
CA GLN A 91 0.04 10.98 -7.22
C GLN A 91 -0.72 11.95 -6.32
N ALA A 92 -1.54 11.46 -5.39
CA ALA A 92 -2.35 12.28 -4.50
C ALA A 92 -1.51 13.18 -3.57
N PHE A 93 -0.26 12.84 -3.32
CA PHE A 93 0.65 13.65 -2.50
C PHE A 93 1.92 14.11 -3.24
N ASN A 94 2.18 13.63 -4.47
CA ASN A 94 3.35 14.00 -5.28
C ASN A 94 3.04 15.02 -6.38
N ALA A 95 1.79 15.14 -6.81
CA ALA A 95 1.45 16.01 -7.92
C ALA A 95 1.66 17.50 -7.60
N THR A 96 1.92 18.29 -8.66
CA THR A 96 2.26 19.71 -8.54
C THR A 96 1.09 20.67 -8.74
N GLY A 97 -0.10 20.16 -9.13
CA GLY A 97 -1.32 20.94 -9.34
C GLY A 97 -2.00 21.38 -8.03
N LYS A 98 -2.90 22.37 -8.12
CA LYS A 98 -3.64 22.89 -6.96
C LYS A 98 -4.44 21.80 -6.22
N ASP A 99 -5.15 20.94 -6.95
CA ASP A 99 -6.00 19.90 -6.35
C ASP A 99 -5.18 18.76 -5.72
N ALA A 100 -4.01 18.48 -6.27
CA ALA A 100 -3.11 17.48 -5.76
C ALA A 100 -2.41 17.87 -4.44
N ARG A 101 -2.42 19.16 -4.10
CA ARG A 101 -1.82 19.67 -2.86
C ARG A 101 -2.82 19.78 -1.71
N ARG A 102 -4.09 19.44 -1.92
CA ARG A 102 -5.13 19.59 -0.89
C ARG A 102 -4.78 18.87 0.42
N ILE A 103 -4.05 17.76 0.35
CA ILE A 103 -3.58 17.05 1.55
C ILE A 103 -2.68 17.93 2.45
N TYR A 104 -1.97 18.92 1.86
CA TYR A 104 -1.05 19.83 2.54
C TYR A 104 -1.64 21.21 2.81
N MET A 105 -2.83 21.50 2.30
CA MET A 105 -3.45 22.82 2.43
C MET A 105 -4.30 22.90 3.69
N LYS A 106 -4.31 24.08 4.32
CA LYS A 106 -5.34 24.40 5.30
C LYS A 106 -6.65 24.60 4.54
N LEU A 107 -7.65 23.81 4.87
CA LEU A 107 -8.94 23.79 4.20
C LEU A 107 -10.02 24.25 5.17
N ASP A 108 -10.79 25.28 4.79
CA ASP A 108 -11.85 25.84 5.64
C ASP A 108 -12.93 24.79 5.91
N GLU A 109 -13.26 23.99 4.91
CA GLU A 109 -14.16 22.83 5.03
C GLU A 109 -13.66 21.76 6.01
N PHE A 110 -12.35 21.79 6.36
CA PHE A 110 -11.70 20.91 7.32
C PHE A 110 -11.27 21.67 8.59
N ARG A 111 -12.01 22.71 8.98
CA ARG A 111 -11.79 23.57 10.15
C ARG A 111 -10.37 24.20 10.11
N SER A 112 -9.96 24.69 8.95
CA SER A 112 -8.63 25.30 8.71
C SER A 112 -7.44 24.42 9.09
N ARG A 113 -7.63 23.07 9.11
CA ARG A 113 -6.57 22.08 9.36
C ARG A 113 -6.03 21.54 8.05
N ARG A 114 -4.79 21.05 8.08
CA ARG A 114 -4.20 20.30 6.96
C ARG A 114 -4.48 18.81 7.17
N PRO A 115 -5.00 18.09 6.17
CA PRO A 115 -5.24 16.65 6.27
C PRO A 115 -4.00 15.84 6.68
N ILE A 116 -2.82 16.19 6.15
CA ILE A 116 -1.56 15.52 6.47
C ILE A 116 -1.23 15.59 7.97
N ASP A 117 -1.50 16.72 8.64
CA ASP A 117 -1.21 16.88 10.07
C ASP A 117 -2.08 15.97 10.94
N ILE A 118 -3.32 15.75 10.53
CA ILE A 118 -4.24 14.84 11.24
C ILE A 118 -3.77 13.40 11.06
N LEU A 119 -3.40 13.02 9.84
CA LEU A 119 -2.86 11.69 9.56
C LEU A 119 -1.55 11.45 10.33
N ALA A 120 -0.62 12.39 10.30
CA ALA A 120 0.66 12.31 11.00
C ALA A 120 0.52 12.12 12.50
N LYS A 121 -0.47 12.78 13.13
CA LYS A 121 -0.74 12.62 14.58
C LYS A 121 -1.16 11.21 14.99
N THR A 122 -1.62 10.39 14.05
CA THR A 122 -1.99 9.00 14.34
C THR A 122 -0.80 8.05 14.35
N ASN A 123 0.39 8.50 13.95
CA ASN A 123 1.59 7.68 13.74
C ASN A 123 1.27 6.39 12.99
N PRO A 124 0.75 6.46 11.76
CA PRO A 124 0.26 5.30 11.04
C PRO A 124 1.39 4.35 10.66
N ILE A 125 1.05 3.08 10.43
CA ILE A 125 1.95 2.14 9.78
C ILE A 125 1.74 2.29 8.27
N LEU A 126 2.81 2.59 7.53
CA LEU A 126 2.76 2.64 6.08
C LEU A 126 2.99 1.25 5.49
N ILE A 127 2.17 0.90 4.52
CA ILE A 127 2.36 -0.27 3.66
C ILE A 127 2.55 0.24 2.24
N ILE A 128 3.70 -0.01 1.65
CA ILE A 128 4.00 0.40 0.28
C ILE A 128 3.92 -0.83 -0.61
N ASP A 129 2.96 -0.83 -1.50
CA ASP A 129 2.79 -1.86 -2.51
C ASP A 129 3.54 -1.44 -3.79
N GLU A 130 4.40 -2.30 -4.30
CA GLU A 130 5.30 -2.07 -5.43
C GLU A 130 6.20 -0.82 -5.25
N PRO A 131 7.04 -0.80 -4.21
CA PRO A 131 7.85 0.36 -3.81
C PRO A 131 8.76 0.88 -4.92
N GLN A 132 9.25 0.04 -5.84
CA GLN A 132 10.10 0.45 -6.95
C GLN A 132 9.47 1.53 -7.85
N SER A 133 8.13 1.60 -7.84
CA SER A 133 7.38 2.60 -8.61
C SER A 133 7.14 3.91 -7.87
N VAL A 134 7.43 3.96 -6.56
CA VAL A 134 7.16 5.12 -5.69
C VAL A 134 8.39 5.61 -4.91
N GLU A 135 9.59 5.11 -5.21
CA GLU A 135 10.83 5.39 -4.48
C GLU A 135 11.66 6.58 -4.99
N GLY A 136 11.10 7.50 -5.74
CA GLY A 136 11.78 8.77 -6.04
C GLY A 136 12.07 9.55 -4.75
N GLU A 137 13.20 10.29 -4.69
CA GLU A 137 13.62 11.03 -3.49
C GLU A 137 12.53 11.99 -2.96
N LYS A 138 11.81 12.66 -3.87
CA LYS A 138 10.67 13.51 -3.49
C LYS A 138 9.58 12.72 -2.79
N THR A 139 9.26 11.53 -3.28
CA THR A 139 8.25 10.65 -2.70
C THR A 139 8.67 10.17 -1.32
N LYS A 140 9.92 9.79 -1.14
CA LYS A 140 10.46 9.40 0.17
C LYS A 140 10.34 10.52 1.21
N LEU A 141 10.62 11.76 0.81
CA LEU A 141 10.44 12.93 1.69
C LEU A 141 8.97 13.13 2.05
N ARG A 142 8.06 13.00 1.08
CA ARG A 142 6.61 13.11 1.30
C ARG A 142 6.06 12.00 2.19
N LEU A 143 6.57 10.79 2.06
CA LEU A 143 6.18 9.68 2.93
C LEU A 143 6.57 9.91 4.40
N LYS A 144 7.68 10.61 4.66
CA LYS A 144 8.08 11.00 6.02
C LYS A 144 7.11 11.99 6.67
N GLU A 145 6.39 12.80 5.88
CA GLU A 145 5.42 13.77 6.40
C GLU A 145 4.20 13.10 7.05
N PHE A 146 3.94 11.82 6.76
CA PHE A 146 2.93 11.02 7.47
C PHE A 146 3.37 10.61 8.89
N HIS A 147 4.60 10.88 9.30
CA HIS A 147 5.21 10.47 10.57
C HIS A 147 4.95 9.00 10.91
N PRO A 148 5.26 8.06 10.02
CA PRO A 148 4.93 6.67 10.22
C PRO A 148 5.69 6.08 11.42
N LEU A 149 5.01 5.19 12.16
CA LEU A 149 5.64 4.39 13.19
C LEU A 149 6.75 3.51 12.59
N PHE A 150 6.43 2.86 11.47
CA PHE A 150 7.37 2.18 10.58
C PHE A 150 6.71 1.93 9.21
N THR A 151 7.50 1.42 8.28
CA THR A 151 7.05 1.15 6.90
C THR A 151 7.31 -0.29 6.52
N LEU A 152 6.29 -0.98 6.02
CA LEU A 152 6.37 -2.29 5.39
C LEU A 152 6.33 -2.12 3.87
N ARG A 153 7.23 -2.80 3.18
CA ARG A 153 7.35 -2.72 1.71
C ARG A 153 7.11 -4.10 1.12
N TYR A 154 6.16 -4.19 0.20
CA TYR A 154 5.79 -5.43 -0.48
C TYR A 154 6.02 -5.30 -1.99
N SER A 155 6.83 -6.17 -2.55
CA SER A 155 7.14 -6.20 -3.98
C SER A 155 7.39 -7.62 -4.47
N ALA A 156 7.23 -7.85 -5.77
CA ALA A 156 7.75 -9.06 -6.41
C ALA A 156 9.27 -8.98 -6.59
N THR A 157 9.80 -7.77 -6.82
CA THR A 157 11.22 -7.51 -6.98
C THR A 157 11.60 -6.18 -6.36
N HIS A 158 12.61 -6.16 -5.50
CA HIS A 158 13.20 -4.93 -5.00
C HIS A 158 14.41 -4.53 -5.85
N ARG A 159 14.66 -3.22 -5.99
CA ARG A 159 15.91 -2.75 -6.58
C ARG A 159 17.08 -3.17 -5.71
N LYS A 160 18.21 -3.52 -6.32
CA LYS A 160 19.41 -3.99 -5.59
C LYS A 160 19.96 -2.95 -4.60
N ASP A 161 19.81 -1.67 -4.91
CA ASP A 161 20.18 -0.52 -4.08
C ASP A 161 19.15 -0.15 -3.03
N SER A 162 18.01 -0.82 -3.01
CA SER A 162 16.84 -0.52 -2.18
C SER A 162 16.37 -1.73 -1.37
N ILE A 163 17.29 -2.66 -1.08
CA ILE A 163 17.05 -3.78 -0.18
C ILE A 163 17.35 -3.30 1.24
N TYR A 164 16.29 -2.87 1.93
CA TYR A 164 16.38 -2.57 3.37
C TYR A 164 16.28 -3.88 4.18
N ASN A 165 15.85 -3.82 5.43
CA ASN A 165 15.69 -4.99 6.30
C ASN A 165 14.72 -6.02 5.69
N MET A 166 15.19 -6.91 4.83
CA MET A 166 14.37 -7.95 4.21
C MET A 166 14.01 -9.01 5.26
N ILE A 167 12.73 -9.08 5.61
CA ILE A 167 12.22 -10.00 6.63
C ILE A 167 11.64 -11.28 6.05
N TYR A 168 11.29 -11.28 4.76
CA TYR A 168 10.74 -12.45 4.07
C TYR A 168 10.99 -12.35 2.57
N ARG A 169 11.30 -13.49 1.95
CA ARG A 169 11.47 -13.63 0.51
C ARG A 169 10.77 -14.89 0.02
N LEU A 170 9.99 -14.75 -1.04
CA LEU A 170 9.41 -15.82 -1.85
C LEU A 170 9.63 -15.44 -3.31
N ASP A 171 10.77 -15.83 -3.86
CA ASP A 171 11.12 -15.50 -5.25
C ASP A 171 10.37 -16.39 -6.25
N ALA A 172 10.50 -16.06 -7.55
CA ALA A 172 9.79 -16.74 -8.62
C ALA A 172 10.12 -18.26 -8.67
N MET A 173 11.38 -18.64 -8.41
CA MET A 173 11.80 -20.03 -8.43
C MET A 173 11.20 -20.82 -7.27
N GLU A 174 11.23 -20.25 -6.08
CA GLU A 174 10.63 -20.87 -4.90
C GLU A 174 9.10 -20.96 -5.02
N ALA A 175 8.47 -19.90 -5.52
CA ALA A 175 7.03 -19.88 -5.78
C ALA A 175 6.62 -20.95 -6.80
N TYR A 176 7.42 -21.12 -7.85
CA TYR A 176 7.21 -22.18 -8.84
C TYR A 176 7.40 -23.59 -8.24
N ASN A 177 8.46 -23.83 -7.50
CA ASN A 177 8.72 -25.10 -6.85
C ASN A 177 7.62 -25.49 -5.85
N LYS A 178 7.06 -24.51 -5.17
CA LYS A 178 5.88 -24.66 -4.28
C LYS A 178 4.55 -24.75 -5.02
N LYS A 179 4.53 -24.73 -6.36
CA LYS A 179 3.33 -24.78 -7.21
C LYS A 179 2.34 -23.64 -6.94
N LEU A 180 2.82 -22.49 -6.49
CA LEU A 180 2.01 -21.30 -6.22
C LEU A 180 1.77 -20.47 -7.47
N VAL A 181 2.65 -20.57 -8.46
CA VAL A 181 2.59 -19.84 -9.73
C VAL A 181 2.83 -20.80 -10.91
N LYS A 182 2.36 -20.41 -12.10
CA LYS A 182 2.61 -21.15 -13.34
C LYS A 182 4.04 -20.93 -13.81
N LYS A 183 4.62 -21.91 -14.49
CA LYS A 183 5.91 -21.77 -15.18
C LYS A 183 5.78 -20.73 -16.30
N ILE A 184 6.72 -19.79 -16.33
CA ILE A 184 6.88 -18.87 -17.46
C ILE A 184 7.99 -19.45 -18.34
N GLU A 185 7.66 -19.80 -19.57
CA GLU A 185 8.60 -20.26 -20.57
C GLU A 185 8.67 -19.25 -21.71
N VAL A 186 9.84 -18.67 -21.92
CA VAL A 186 10.07 -17.72 -23.02
C VAL A 186 10.75 -18.48 -24.17
N LYS A 187 10.06 -18.61 -25.29
CA LYS A 187 10.61 -19.14 -26.55
C LYS A 187 10.96 -17.98 -27.47
N GLY A 188 12.24 -17.81 -27.71
CA GLY A 188 12.74 -16.87 -28.72
C GLY A 188 12.59 -17.50 -30.11
N ILE A 189 11.98 -16.79 -31.05
CA ILE A 189 11.99 -17.15 -32.47
C ILE A 189 13.02 -16.26 -33.14
N SER A 190 14.15 -16.85 -33.57
CA SER A 190 15.09 -16.16 -34.43
C SER A 190 14.67 -16.38 -35.89
N VAL A 191 14.26 -15.32 -36.59
CA VAL A 191 14.06 -15.35 -38.05
C VAL A 191 15.38 -14.98 -38.69
N SER A 192 16.11 -15.96 -39.22
CA SER A 192 17.23 -15.71 -40.12
C SER A 192 16.64 -15.40 -41.50
N GLY A 193 16.39 -14.12 -41.78
CA GLY A 193 16.04 -13.64 -43.09
C GLY A 193 17.32 -13.22 -43.82
N SER A 194 17.75 -13.98 -44.80
CA SER A 194 18.61 -13.46 -45.85
C SER A 194 17.78 -12.52 -46.73
N THR A 195 18.04 -11.24 -46.65
CA THR A 195 17.62 -10.29 -47.69
C THR A 195 18.53 -10.55 -48.90
N ALA A 196 17.94 -11.04 -49.98
CA ALA A 196 18.49 -10.98 -51.33
C ALA A 196 18.38 -9.55 -51.89
#